data_a78f98d64e5426180eee13fbe34f1dc6
#
_entry.id   a78f98d64e5426180eee13fbe34f1dc6
#
_cell.length_a   1.000
_cell.length_b   1.000
_cell.length_c   1.000
_cell.angle_alpha   90.00
_cell.angle_beta   90.00
_cell.angle_gamma   90.00
#
_symmetry.space_group_name_H-M   'P 1'
#
loop_
_entity.id
_entity.type
_entity.pdbx_description
1 polymer ?
#
loop_
_entity_poly.entity_id
_entity_poly.type
_entity_poly.pdbx_seq_one_letter_code
_entity_poly.pdbx_strand_id
1 'polypeptide(L)'
;MRFVLKDLIARGEIVQIYGDNIDTALGISYLEFKILDKFYNMQSNIFAKLTVPVFNSILDIKCSVSKPILLKVYTYMRCHMIESPPQPYGFRYGLDKTIVRDLHLNRKTVDTCLDAFVDKNIFIKYTTGSYCKDDEPRNAPNIYVIPDENAENNIKALLEELKQRYGVNEFAPIIAPVA
;
A
#
# COMPACT_ATOMS: atom_id res chain seq x y z
N MET A 1 7.98 14.37 14.45
CA MET A 1 6.54 14.19 14.75
C MET A 1 5.89 15.42 15.39
N ARG A 2 6.40 15.96 16.52
CA ARG A 2 5.81 17.11 17.25
C ARG A 2 5.57 18.36 16.37
N PHE A 3 6.51 18.72 15.50
CA PHE A 3 6.38 19.85 14.58
C PHE A 3 5.24 19.65 13.58
N VAL A 4 5.07 18.44 13.06
CA VAL A 4 3.99 18.12 12.11
C VAL A 4 2.62 18.24 12.77
N LEU A 5 2.46 17.73 13.99
CA LEU A 5 1.20 17.83 14.73
C LEU A 5 0.85 19.30 15.04
N LYS A 6 1.83 20.11 15.47
CA LYS A 6 1.62 21.55 15.69
C LYS A 6 1.21 22.28 14.41
N ASP A 7 1.84 21.97 13.29
CA ASP A 7 1.50 22.55 12.00
C ASP A 7 0.06 22.18 11.57
N LEU A 8 -0.34 20.93 11.75
CA LEU A 8 -1.71 20.46 11.48
C LEU A 8 -2.74 21.15 12.38
N ILE A 9 -2.41 21.35 13.68
CA ILE A 9 -3.27 22.09 14.61
C ILE A 9 -3.37 23.56 14.19
N ALA A 10 -2.23 24.20 13.87
CA ALA A 10 -2.20 25.61 13.45
C ALA A 10 -3.00 25.86 12.16
N ARG A 11 -2.99 24.90 11.24
CA ARG A 11 -3.80 24.94 10.02
C ARG A 11 -5.27 24.57 10.26
N GLY A 12 -5.62 24.20 11.51
CA GLY A 12 -6.97 23.77 11.86
C GLY A 12 -7.39 22.51 11.12
N GLU A 13 -6.48 21.57 10.90
CA GLU A 13 -6.74 20.29 10.24
C GLU A 13 -7.08 19.22 11.27
N ILE A 14 -6.49 19.31 12.44
CA ILE A 14 -6.79 18.45 13.59
C ILE A 14 -6.97 19.33 14.84
N VAL A 15 -7.63 18.77 15.84
CA VAL A 15 -7.70 19.34 17.19
C VAL A 15 -7.32 18.29 18.20
N GLN A 16 -6.46 18.64 19.15
CA GLN A 16 -6.15 17.77 20.26
C GLN A 16 -7.34 17.76 21.23
N ILE A 17 -7.89 16.56 21.53
CA ILE A 17 -9.04 16.41 22.44
C ILE A 17 -8.65 15.81 23.78
N TYR A 18 -7.52 15.08 23.84
CA TYR A 18 -7.04 14.47 25.06
C TYR A 18 -5.52 14.26 25.04
N GLY A 19 -4.93 14.17 26.23
CA GLY A 19 -3.50 13.84 26.44
C GLY A 19 -2.69 15.05 26.90
N ASP A 20 -1.36 14.83 27.00
CA ASP A 20 -0.41 15.84 27.46
C ASP A 20 -0.33 17.03 26.52
N ASN A 21 0.04 18.19 27.07
CA ASN A 21 0.29 19.35 26.22
C ASN A 21 1.45 19.06 25.26
N ILE A 22 1.19 19.19 23.96
CA ILE A 22 2.14 18.89 22.88
C ILE A 22 3.44 19.71 23.00
N ASP A 23 3.39 20.88 23.67
CA ASP A 23 4.55 21.76 23.87
C ASP A 23 5.46 21.31 25.00
N THR A 24 4.89 20.72 26.04
CA THR A 24 5.60 20.39 27.30
C THR A 24 5.88 18.89 27.45
N ALA A 25 5.20 18.03 26.68
CA ALA A 25 5.38 16.59 26.78
C ALA A 25 6.83 16.16 26.47
N LEU A 26 7.51 15.56 27.43
CA LEU A 26 8.87 15.01 27.29
C LEU A 26 8.91 13.76 26.43
N GLY A 27 7.75 13.08 26.30
CA GLY A 27 7.52 11.94 25.42
C GLY A 27 6.05 11.91 25.03
N ILE A 28 5.75 11.31 23.89
CA ILE A 28 4.35 11.08 23.48
C ILE A 28 3.93 9.75 24.08
N SER A 29 3.40 9.76 25.30
CA SER A 29 2.83 8.57 25.94
C SER A 29 1.41 8.32 25.46
N TYR A 30 0.59 9.36 25.39
CA TYR A 30 -0.79 9.30 24.90
C TYR A 30 -1.27 10.68 24.42
N LEU A 31 -1.69 10.77 23.16
CA LEU A 31 -2.33 11.96 22.59
C LEU A 31 -3.48 11.52 21.71
N GLU A 32 -4.63 12.15 21.85
CA GLU A 32 -5.80 11.92 21.02
C GLU A 32 -6.13 13.18 20.20
N PHE A 33 -6.34 13.00 18.91
CA PHE A 33 -6.67 14.08 17.98
C PHE A 33 -7.96 13.76 17.24
N LYS A 34 -8.79 14.76 17.05
CA LYS A 34 -9.92 14.72 16.13
C LYS A 34 -9.53 15.40 14.83
N ILE A 35 -9.73 14.70 13.71
CA ILE A 35 -9.62 15.28 12.37
C ILE A 35 -10.87 16.12 12.12
N LEU A 36 -10.70 17.34 11.66
CA LEU A 36 -11.84 18.25 11.44
C LEU A 36 -12.52 17.96 10.10
N ASP A 37 -13.84 18.14 10.06
CA ASP A 37 -14.74 17.71 8.98
C ASP A 37 -14.40 18.25 7.58
N LYS A 38 -13.61 19.34 7.49
CA LYS A 38 -13.14 19.83 6.19
C LYS A 38 -12.35 18.80 5.37
N PHE A 39 -11.81 17.74 6.03
CA PHE A 39 -11.16 16.63 5.37
C PHE A 39 -12.12 15.53 4.94
N TYR A 40 -13.32 15.43 5.56
CA TYR A 40 -14.33 14.45 5.19
C TYR A 40 -15.13 14.85 3.95
N ASN A 41 -15.06 16.12 3.52
CA ASN A 41 -15.69 16.62 2.30
C ASN A 41 -14.88 16.39 1.03
N MET A 42 -13.79 15.60 1.08
CA MET A 42 -13.16 15.11 -0.14
C MET A 42 -14.15 14.20 -0.86
N GLN A 43 -14.52 14.58 -2.07
CA GLN A 43 -15.48 13.87 -2.96
C GLN A 43 -15.01 12.46 -3.37
N SER A 44 -13.85 12.00 -2.93
CA SER A 44 -13.35 10.66 -3.13
C SER A 44 -13.39 9.91 -1.80
N ASN A 45 -14.23 8.88 -1.71
CA ASN A 45 -14.24 7.91 -0.60
C ASN A 45 -12.98 7.02 -0.56
N ILE A 46 -11.85 7.53 -1.03
CA ILE A 46 -10.58 6.80 -1.06
C ILE A 46 -9.85 7.09 0.25
N PHE A 47 -9.83 6.12 1.12
CA PHE A 47 -9.06 6.17 2.37
C PHE A 47 -8.26 4.89 2.59
N ALA A 48 -7.13 5.00 3.26
CA ALA A 48 -6.33 3.87 3.67
C ALA A 48 -6.58 3.55 5.14
N LYS A 49 -6.94 2.31 5.45
CA LYS A 49 -6.98 1.83 6.83
C LYS A 49 -5.57 1.49 7.29
N LEU A 50 -5.06 2.21 8.27
CA LEU A 50 -3.78 1.95 8.92
C LEU A 50 -4.04 1.58 10.38
N THR A 51 -3.86 0.31 10.72
CA THR A 51 -3.99 -0.16 12.11
C THR A 51 -2.70 0.07 12.88
N VAL A 52 -2.78 0.22 14.22
CA VAL A 52 -1.61 0.41 15.08
C VAL A 52 -0.57 -0.70 14.92
N PRO A 53 -0.94 -2.01 14.88
CA PRO A 53 0.03 -3.08 14.65
C PRO A 53 0.78 -2.92 13.31
N VAL A 54 0.09 -2.62 12.22
CA VAL A 54 0.71 -2.42 10.91
C VAL A 54 1.61 -1.19 10.90
N PHE A 55 1.19 -0.09 11.53
CA PHE A 55 2.01 1.10 11.67
C PHE A 55 3.32 0.81 12.39
N ASN A 56 3.26 0.10 13.54
CA ASN A 56 4.44 -0.31 14.29
C ASN A 56 5.34 -1.23 13.45
N SER A 57 4.76 -2.21 12.74
CA SER A 57 5.51 -3.08 11.83
C SER A 57 6.26 -2.29 10.76
N ILE A 58 5.64 -1.25 10.18
CA ILE A 58 6.30 -0.36 9.20
C ILE A 58 7.45 0.43 9.86
N LEU A 59 7.25 0.92 11.09
CA LEU A 59 8.32 1.62 11.82
C LEU A 59 9.52 0.71 12.11
N ASP A 60 9.29 -0.57 12.32
CA ASP A 60 10.34 -1.58 12.62
C ASP A 60 11.04 -2.12 11.36
N ILE A 61 10.60 -1.77 10.15
CA ILE A 61 11.31 -2.14 8.91
C ILE A 61 12.71 -1.53 8.91
N LYS A 62 13.73 -2.36 8.72
CA LYS A 62 15.11 -1.94 8.54
C LYS A 62 15.50 -2.10 7.07
N CYS A 63 15.39 -1.05 6.30
CA CYS A 63 15.81 -1.03 4.90
C CYS A 63 16.38 0.35 4.54
N SER A 64 16.88 0.51 3.32
CA SER A 64 17.47 1.77 2.82
C SER A 64 16.43 2.88 2.57
N VAL A 65 15.14 2.57 2.69
CA VAL A 65 14.06 3.53 2.44
C VAL A 65 13.59 4.15 3.76
N SER A 66 13.34 5.45 3.75
CA SER A 66 12.87 6.18 4.94
C SER A 66 11.42 5.81 5.31
N LYS A 67 11.08 5.92 6.59
CA LYS A 67 9.73 5.59 7.11
C LYS A 67 8.60 6.37 6.45
N PRO A 68 8.73 7.69 6.20
CA PRO A 68 7.69 8.43 5.47
C PRO A 68 7.41 7.86 4.07
N ILE A 69 8.45 7.41 3.36
CA ILE A 69 8.27 6.79 2.03
C ILE A 69 7.58 5.43 2.15
N LEU A 70 7.97 4.60 3.12
CA LEU A 70 7.27 3.34 3.40
C LEU A 70 5.78 3.58 3.68
N LEU A 71 5.46 4.51 4.57
CA LEU A 71 4.07 4.88 4.86
C LEU A 71 3.34 5.39 3.62
N LYS A 72 3.98 6.22 2.80
CA LYS A 72 3.42 6.73 1.55
C LYS A 72 3.05 5.61 0.57
N VAL A 73 3.96 4.65 0.36
CA VAL A 73 3.74 3.49 -0.52
C VAL A 73 2.64 2.58 0.05
N TYR A 74 2.67 2.27 1.35
CA TYR A 74 1.63 1.49 2.02
C TYR A 74 0.25 2.13 1.84
N THR A 75 0.14 3.44 2.15
CA THR A 75 -1.12 4.17 2.04
C THR A 75 -1.65 4.15 0.61
N TYR A 76 -0.79 4.37 -0.39
CA TYR A 76 -1.17 4.29 -1.79
C TYR A 76 -1.75 2.92 -2.14
N MET A 77 -1.06 1.84 -1.77
CA MET A 77 -1.55 0.48 -2.03
C MET A 77 -2.90 0.23 -1.37
N ARG A 78 -3.06 0.61 -0.11
CA ARG A 78 -4.31 0.44 0.63
C ARG A 78 -5.48 1.23 0.04
N CYS A 79 -5.23 2.46 -0.43
CA CYS A 79 -6.24 3.26 -1.10
C CYS A 79 -6.72 2.65 -2.43
N HIS A 80 -5.87 1.84 -3.09
CA HIS A 80 -6.19 1.22 -4.37
C HIS A 80 -6.62 -0.25 -4.25
N MET A 81 -6.68 -0.77 -3.03
CA MET A 81 -7.33 -2.06 -2.74
C MET A 81 -8.83 -1.84 -2.63
N ILE A 82 -9.60 -2.53 -3.46
CA ILE A 82 -11.06 -2.42 -3.43
C ILE A 82 -11.59 -3.23 -2.26
N GLU A 83 -12.30 -2.57 -1.35
CA GLU A 83 -12.78 -3.17 -0.10
C GLU A 83 -14.28 -3.55 -0.10
N SER A 84 -14.94 -3.47 -1.24
CA SER A 84 -16.37 -3.75 -1.30
C SER A 84 -16.66 -5.09 -2.01
N PRO A 85 -17.33 -6.04 -1.36
CA PRO A 85 -17.83 -7.23 -2.05
C PRO A 85 -18.77 -6.84 -3.21
N PRO A 86 -18.77 -7.56 -4.34
CA PRO A 86 -18.09 -8.83 -4.58
C PRO A 86 -16.68 -8.73 -5.19
N GLN A 87 -16.04 -7.59 -5.14
CA GLN A 87 -14.74 -7.41 -5.79
C GLN A 87 -13.58 -7.93 -4.92
N PRO A 88 -12.57 -8.59 -5.54
CA PRO A 88 -11.46 -9.15 -4.80
C PRO A 88 -10.54 -8.06 -4.23
N TYR A 89 -10.12 -8.29 -3.01
CA TYR A 89 -9.26 -7.44 -2.21
C TYR A 89 -7.79 -7.61 -2.58
N GLY A 90 -7.23 -6.71 -3.34
CA GLY A 90 -5.81 -6.79 -3.62
C GLY A 90 -5.31 -5.67 -4.51
N PHE A 91 -4.00 -5.56 -4.59
CA PHE A 91 -3.29 -4.60 -5.42
C PHE A 91 -2.45 -5.33 -6.47
N ARG A 92 -2.57 -4.90 -7.71
CA ARG A 92 -1.78 -5.43 -8.83
C ARG A 92 -0.65 -4.47 -9.13
N TYR A 93 0.58 -4.95 -9.03
CA TYR A 93 1.77 -4.16 -9.32
C TYR A 93 2.62 -4.84 -10.40
N GLY A 94 2.89 -4.10 -11.45
CA GLY A 94 3.65 -4.59 -12.59
C GLY A 94 4.29 -3.47 -13.41
N LEU A 95 4.26 -3.64 -14.73
CA LEU A 95 4.93 -2.76 -15.68
C LEU A 95 4.20 -1.43 -15.93
N ASP A 96 2.97 -1.28 -15.51
CA ASP A 96 2.15 -0.09 -15.70
C ASP A 96 2.68 1.17 -14.99
N LYS A 97 3.64 1.01 -14.11
CA LYS A 97 4.39 2.10 -13.44
C LYS A 97 3.50 3.15 -12.76
N THR A 98 2.22 2.85 -12.53
CA THR A 98 1.28 3.82 -11.94
C THR A 98 1.74 4.32 -10.58
N ILE A 99 2.07 3.43 -9.66
CA ILE A 99 2.58 3.79 -8.34
C ILE A 99 3.87 4.62 -8.42
N VAL A 100 4.77 4.28 -9.34
CA VAL A 100 6.03 5.02 -9.57
C VAL A 100 5.75 6.45 -10.02
N ARG A 101 4.85 6.60 -10.98
CA ARG A 101 4.44 7.89 -11.52
C ARG A 101 3.68 8.73 -10.49
N ASP A 102 2.68 8.15 -9.85
CA ASP A 102 1.74 8.88 -8.98
C ASP A 102 2.40 9.31 -7.67
N LEU A 103 3.36 8.53 -7.17
CA LEU A 103 4.12 8.88 -5.98
C LEU A 103 5.42 9.64 -6.27
N HIS A 104 5.79 9.82 -7.55
CA HIS A 104 7.07 10.41 -7.96
C HIS A 104 8.29 9.72 -7.30
N LEU A 105 8.25 8.38 -7.22
CA LEU A 105 9.33 7.55 -6.70
C LEU A 105 9.99 6.78 -7.84
N ASN A 106 11.27 6.43 -7.69
CA ASN A 106 11.89 5.51 -8.62
C ASN A 106 11.44 4.06 -8.36
N ARG A 107 11.50 3.22 -9.40
CA ARG A 107 11.05 1.82 -9.33
C ARG A 107 11.77 1.03 -8.22
N LYS A 108 13.09 1.17 -8.12
CA LYS A 108 13.89 0.47 -7.11
C LYS A 108 13.42 0.79 -5.69
N THR A 109 13.06 2.04 -5.41
CA THR A 109 12.51 2.44 -4.11
C THR A 109 11.17 1.76 -3.84
N VAL A 110 10.27 1.71 -4.83
CA VAL A 110 8.97 1.03 -4.70
C VAL A 110 9.19 -0.46 -4.47
N ASP A 111 10.01 -1.13 -5.29
CA ASP A 111 10.31 -2.56 -5.15
C ASP A 111 10.88 -2.86 -3.76
N THR A 112 11.82 -2.05 -3.26
CA THR A 112 12.36 -2.19 -1.89
C THR A 112 11.28 -2.06 -0.82
N CYS A 113 10.31 -1.15 -0.99
CA CYS A 113 9.17 -1.04 -0.06
C CYS A 113 8.30 -2.29 -0.09
N LEU A 114 7.98 -2.79 -1.30
CA LEU A 114 7.13 -3.96 -1.48
C LEU A 114 7.76 -5.22 -0.89
N ASP A 115 9.04 -5.44 -1.15
CA ASP A 115 9.77 -6.57 -0.57
C ASP A 115 9.80 -6.49 0.96
N ALA A 116 10.07 -5.30 1.52
CA ALA A 116 10.06 -5.09 2.98
C ALA A 116 8.68 -5.31 3.61
N PHE A 117 7.59 -5.00 2.90
CA PHE A 117 6.23 -5.28 3.37
C PHE A 117 5.92 -6.78 3.36
N VAL A 118 6.40 -7.51 2.36
CA VAL A 118 6.27 -8.98 2.29
C VAL A 118 7.08 -9.64 3.40
N ASP A 119 8.33 -9.22 3.61
CA ASP A 119 9.20 -9.74 4.68
C ASP A 119 8.60 -9.53 6.09
N LYS A 120 7.82 -8.47 6.27
CA LYS A 120 7.11 -8.17 7.54
C LYS A 120 5.69 -8.73 7.59
N ASN A 121 5.31 -9.53 6.62
CA ASN A 121 3.94 -10.08 6.50
C ASN A 121 2.84 -9.01 6.57
N ILE A 122 3.13 -7.81 6.03
CA ILE A 122 2.14 -6.73 5.87
C ILE A 122 1.29 -7.00 4.63
N PHE A 123 1.91 -7.58 3.58
CA PHE A 123 1.24 -8.09 2.39
C PHE A 123 1.76 -9.48 2.03
N ILE A 124 0.90 -10.29 1.44
CA ILE A 124 1.27 -11.52 0.74
C ILE A 124 1.45 -11.17 -0.73
N LYS A 125 2.58 -11.56 -1.32
CA LYS A 125 2.88 -11.42 -2.75
C LYS A 125 2.62 -12.74 -3.46
N TYR A 126 1.79 -12.70 -4.50
CA TYR A 126 1.63 -13.78 -5.45
C TYR A 126 2.28 -13.40 -6.79
N THR A 127 3.20 -14.25 -7.24
CA THR A 127 3.89 -14.05 -8.52
C THR A 127 3.05 -14.68 -9.63
N THR A 128 2.46 -13.85 -10.47
CA THR A 128 1.49 -14.28 -11.49
C THR A 128 2.11 -15.09 -12.61
N GLY A 129 3.28 -14.69 -13.10
CA GLY A 129 3.93 -15.35 -14.23
C GLY A 129 4.02 -14.49 -15.48
N SER A 130 4.09 -15.11 -16.66
CA SER A 130 4.24 -14.46 -17.95
C SER A 130 3.14 -14.87 -18.93
N TYR A 131 2.92 -14.04 -19.95
CA TYR A 131 1.98 -14.29 -21.06
C TYR A 131 2.58 -13.78 -22.37
N CYS A 132 2.07 -14.28 -23.50
CA CYS A 132 2.45 -13.80 -24.84
C CYS A 132 1.49 -12.74 -25.31
N LYS A 133 2.02 -11.62 -25.82
CA LYS A 133 1.25 -10.59 -26.50
C LYS A 133 2.00 -10.12 -27.75
N ASP A 134 1.35 -10.21 -28.89
CA ASP A 134 1.95 -9.86 -30.19
C ASP A 134 3.26 -10.63 -30.45
N ASP A 135 3.26 -11.95 -30.11
CA ASP A 135 4.41 -12.88 -30.14
C ASP A 135 5.58 -12.49 -29.22
N GLU A 136 5.39 -11.48 -28.36
CA GLU A 136 6.39 -11.10 -27.37
C GLU A 136 6.01 -11.59 -25.97
N PRO A 137 6.93 -12.26 -25.26
CA PRO A 137 6.72 -12.68 -23.89
C PRO A 137 6.78 -11.50 -22.94
N ARG A 138 5.77 -11.34 -22.07
CA ARG A 138 5.65 -10.26 -21.08
C ARG A 138 5.32 -10.84 -19.72
N ASN A 139 5.90 -10.26 -18.67
CA ASN A 139 5.53 -10.61 -17.31
C ASN A 139 4.21 -9.95 -16.92
N ALA A 140 3.31 -10.74 -16.36
CA ALA A 140 2.07 -10.21 -15.76
C ALA A 140 2.37 -9.49 -14.44
N PRO A 141 1.51 -8.55 -14.00
CA PRO A 141 1.68 -7.89 -12.72
C PRO A 141 1.55 -8.86 -11.55
N ASN A 142 2.40 -8.70 -10.54
CA ASN A 142 2.25 -9.43 -9.28
C ASN A 142 1.00 -8.98 -8.53
N ILE A 143 0.40 -9.89 -7.78
CA ILE A 143 -0.75 -9.63 -6.92
C ILE A 143 -0.25 -9.47 -5.48
N TYR A 144 -0.75 -8.45 -4.79
CA TYR A 144 -0.50 -8.23 -3.37
C TYR A 144 -1.84 -8.20 -2.64
N VAL A 145 -1.96 -9.00 -1.59
CA VAL A 145 -3.17 -9.08 -0.75
C VAL A 145 -2.81 -8.90 0.71
N ILE A 146 -3.79 -8.55 1.52
CA ILE A 146 -3.64 -8.52 2.98
C ILE A 146 -3.57 -9.95 3.50
N PRO A 147 -2.69 -10.25 4.49
CA PRO A 147 -2.60 -11.56 5.10
C PRO A 147 -3.77 -11.79 6.07
N ASP A 148 -4.92 -12.16 5.54
CA ASP A 148 -6.13 -12.49 6.29
C ASP A 148 -6.71 -13.84 5.81
N GLU A 149 -7.84 -14.26 6.41
CA GLU A 149 -8.53 -15.50 6.07
C GLU A 149 -9.03 -15.59 4.62
N ASN A 150 -9.18 -14.45 3.96
CA ASN A 150 -9.66 -14.35 2.59
C ASN A 150 -8.52 -14.26 1.55
N ALA A 151 -7.27 -14.24 1.98
CA ALA A 151 -6.12 -13.99 1.11
C ALA A 151 -6.07 -14.91 -0.12
N GLU A 152 -6.27 -16.22 0.07
CA GLU A 152 -6.28 -17.19 -1.02
C GLU A 152 -7.43 -16.95 -2.01
N ASN A 153 -8.62 -16.67 -1.52
CA ASN A 153 -9.78 -16.38 -2.35
C ASN A 153 -9.58 -15.11 -3.16
N ASN A 154 -9.01 -14.08 -2.54
CA ASN A 154 -8.67 -12.82 -3.19
C ASN A 154 -7.62 -13.02 -4.29
N ILE A 155 -6.57 -13.82 -4.04
CA ILE A 155 -5.57 -14.16 -5.05
C ILE A 155 -6.20 -14.88 -6.22
N LYS A 156 -7.03 -15.91 -5.97
CA LYS A 156 -7.71 -16.68 -7.03
C LYS A 156 -8.59 -15.76 -7.89
N ALA A 157 -9.40 -14.91 -7.27
CA ALA A 157 -10.29 -14.00 -7.98
C ALA A 157 -9.52 -12.97 -8.83
N LEU A 158 -8.45 -12.37 -8.28
CA LEU A 158 -7.59 -11.45 -9.02
C LEU A 158 -6.84 -12.13 -10.16
N LEU A 159 -6.45 -13.39 -9.97
CA LEU A 159 -5.79 -14.18 -10.99
C LEU A 159 -6.74 -14.46 -12.18
N GLU A 160 -7.98 -14.83 -11.90
CA GLU A 160 -9.00 -15.04 -12.95
C GLU A 160 -9.30 -13.72 -13.70
N GLU A 161 -9.38 -12.60 -13.00
CA GLU A 161 -9.54 -11.28 -13.63
C GLU A 161 -8.35 -10.96 -14.56
N LEU A 162 -7.12 -11.27 -14.13
CA LEU A 162 -5.93 -11.06 -14.97
C LEU A 162 -5.93 -11.99 -16.18
N LYS A 163 -6.32 -13.25 -16.03
CA LYS A 163 -6.46 -14.19 -17.16
C LYS A 163 -7.45 -13.65 -18.21
N GLN A 164 -8.62 -13.22 -17.77
CA GLN A 164 -9.61 -12.60 -18.66
C GLN A 164 -9.06 -11.34 -19.35
N ARG A 165 -8.39 -10.48 -18.58
CA ARG A 165 -7.82 -9.21 -19.09
C ARG A 165 -6.77 -9.43 -20.16
N TYR A 166 -5.95 -10.47 -20.02
CA TYR A 166 -4.87 -10.79 -20.96
C TYR A 166 -5.24 -11.86 -21.99
N GLY A 167 -6.46 -12.40 -21.91
CA GLY A 167 -6.94 -13.40 -22.86
C GLY A 167 -6.19 -14.73 -22.79
N VAL A 168 -5.73 -15.13 -21.59
CA VAL A 168 -4.98 -16.36 -21.37
C VAL A 168 -5.72 -17.31 -20.45
N ASN A 169 -5.60 -18.61 -20.68
CA ASN A 169 -6.15 -19.61 -19.78
C ASN A 169 -5.25 -19.82 -18.55
N GLU A 170 -3.93 -19.75 -18.75
CA GLU A 170 -2.92 -19.89 -17.71
C GLU A 170 -1.73 -18.98 -17.98
N PHE A 171 -1.04 -18.57 -16.93
CA PHE A 171 0.22 -17.85 -17.03
C PHE A 171 1.38 -18.84 -17.03
N ALA A 172 2.32 -18.64 -17.93
CA ALA A 172 3.56 -19.39 -17.95
C ALA A 172 4.49 -18.94 -16.79
N PRO A 173 5.50 -19.75 -16.40
CA PRO A 173 6.53 -19.30 -15.45
C PRO A 173 7.18 -17.98 -15.88
N ILE A 174 7.68 -17.21 -14.90
CA ILE A 174 8.41 -15.97 -15.19
C ILE A 174 9.61 -16.26 -16.08
N ILE A 175 9.74 -15.50 -17.15
CA ILE A 175 10.94 -15.49 -17.98
C ILE A 175 11.99 -14.66 -17.23
N ALA A 176 13.04 -15.33 -16.75
CA ALA A 176 14.18 -14.63 -16.20
C ALA A 176 14.79 -13.73 -17.30
N PRO A 177 15.17 -12.48 -16.98
CA PRO A 177 15.91 -11.67 -17.94
C PRO A 177 17.17 -12.43 -18.33
N VAL A 178 17.39 -12.58 -19.64
CA VAL A 178 18.64 -13.10 -20.17
C VAL A 178 19.72 -12.13 -19.72
N ALA A 179 20.71 -12.63 -18.96
CA ALA A 179 21.80 -11.85 -18.39
C ALA A 179 22.70 -11.25 -19.48
#